data_8e27604f524bc8bbc1050068bb92c031
#
_entry.id   8e27604f524bc8bbc1050068bb92c031
#
_cell.length_a   1.000
_cell.length_b   1.000
_cell.length_c   1.000
_cell.angle_alpha   90.00
_cell.angle_beta   90.00
_cell.angle_gamma   90.00
#
_symmetry.space_group_name_H-M   'P 1'
#
loop_
_entity.id
_entity.type
_entity.pdbx_description
1 polymer ?
#
loop_
_entity_poly.entity_id
_entity_poly.type
_entity_poly.pdbx_seq_one_letter_code
_entity_poly.pdbx_strand_id
1 'polypeptide(L)'
;MSNFFDKSDLSRKDVDEIVSETLKNCDDGEIYFENSKSESILLDDNKIKSSNYSSDLGFGFRAISNEVVAYSHSNEISKDALKNSAENLKSTLKSIKGTYNHEIPKTNNKFYDDINPIEQKTLDAKLEVLNNVNDYLRKKDSTVKQVTASFSGEQKSIEIIRSGGEALTDVRPLIRFNVSVMLEKNGRKETGVYGIGGRQSYDDYLKNDNWKNVCEEALRIASVNLDSKPAPAGEMKVVLGPGWPAILIHEAIGHGLEGDFNRKKTSAFHDLMGQKVASEGVTIVDDGTIDKRRGSLTIDDEGTPTERTVLIENGILKNFMQDRLNARLMNTRSTGSGRRESYKHIVLPRMRNTMMLSGNQTQDEMIKSVDKGIFAVSFGGGQVDITSGKFVFNCTEAYEINNGKIGSPIKGATLIGDGPSILKEVSMVGNDMMMDPGIGTCGKAGQGVPVGVAQPSILIDKMTVGGTKL
;
A
#
# COMPACT_ATOMS: atom_id res chain seq x y z
N MET A 1 -24.21 5.31 9.32
CA MET A 1 -23.28 4.47 10.11
C MET A 1 -23.93 3.10 10.25
N SER A 2 -23.22 2.01 9.98
CA SER A 2 -23.74 0.67 10.27
C SER A 2 -23.79 0.52 11.78
N ASN A 3 -24.97 0.31 12.36
CA ASN A 3 -25.07 -0.07 13.74
C ASN A 3 -24.75 -1.56 13.83
N PHE A 4 -23.56 -1.90 14.33
CA PHE A 4 -23.09 -3.28 14.47
C PHE A 4 -23.99 -4.16 15.35
N PHE A 5 -24.83 -3.55 16.15
CA PHE A 5 -25.64 -4.22 17.17
C PHE A 5 -27.11 -4.44 16.78
N ASP A 6 -27.59 -3.86 15.65
CA ASP A 6 -29.03 -3.87 15.28
C ASP A 6 -29.66 -5.26 15.16
N LYS A 7 -28.86 -6.29 14.88
CA LYS A 7 -29.32 -7.68 14.68
C LYS A 7 -28.76 -8.66 15.70
N SER A 8 -28.22 -8.16 16.83
CA SER A 8 -27.62 -8.98 17.87
C SER A 8 -28.31 -8.76 19.23
N ASP A 9 -28.08 -9.67 20.15
CA ASP A 9 -28.47 -9.55 21.57
C ASP A 9 -27.47 -8.67 22.36
N LEU A 10 -26.46 -8.11 21.69
CA LEU A 10 -25.39 -7.30 22.25
C LEU A 10 -25.79 -5.82 22.21
N SER A 11 -25.82 -5.15 23.36
CA SER A 11 -25.98 -3.69 23.44
C SER A 11 -24.63 -2.98 23.54
N ARG A 12 -24.59 -1.70 23.19
CA ARG A 12 -23.42 -0.85 23.41
C ARG A 12 -22.94 -0.90 24.86
N LYS A 13 -23.86 -0.85 25.83
CA LYS A 13 -23.55 -0.93 27.24
C LYS A 13 -22.86 -2.24 27.61
N ASP A 14 -23.33 -3.38 27.06
CA ASP A 14 -22.68 -4.67 27.30
C ASP A 14 -21.24 -4.67 26.79
N VAL A 15 -21.00 -4.08 25.61
CA VAL A 15 -19.64 -3.97 25.03
C VAL A 15 -18.75 -3.13 25.95
N ASP A 16 -19.20 -1.95 26.36
CA ASP A 16 -18.43 -1.04 27.20
C ASP A 16 -18.06 -1.68 28.55
N GLU A 17 -19.01 -2.42 29.16
CA GLU A 17 -18.79 -3.15 30.43
C GLU A 17 -17.76 -4.28 30.25
N ILE A 18 -17.93 -5.13 29.25
CA ILE A 18 -17.03 -6.26 28.99
C ILE A 18 -15.62 -5.78 28.61
N VAL A 19 -15.51 -4.77 27.75
CA VAL A 19 -14.22 -4.19 27.34
C VAL A 19 -13.51 -3.59 28.54
N SER A 20 -14.18 -2.75 29.32
CA SER A 20 -13.59 -2.08 30.48
C SER A 20 -13.12 -3.10 31.53
N GLU A 21 -13.93 -4.12 31.85
CA GLU A 21 -13.56 -5.17 32.81
C GLU A 21 -12.39 -6.05 32.28
N THR A 22 -12.33 -6.32 30.98
CA THR A 22 -11.28 -7.13 30.38
C THR A 22 -9.95 -6.40 30.34
N LEU A 23 -9.96 -5.11 30.02
CA LEU A 23 -8.76 -4.29 29.86
C LEU A 23 -8.27 -3.62 31.15
N LYS A 24 -8.98 -3.75 32.26
CA LYS A 24 -8.72 -3.06 33.56
C LYS A 24 -7.27 -3.18 34.05
N ASN A 25 -6.61 -4.32 33.81
CA ASN A 25 -5.24 -4.60 34.24
C ASN A 25 -4.28 -4.76 33.05
N CYS A 26 -4.64 -4.27 31.88
CA CYS A 26 -3.80 -4.28 30.69
C CYS A 26 -3.11 -2.92 30.50
N ASP A 27 -2.06 -2.86 29.70
CA ASP A 27 -1.44 -1.58 29.33
C ASP A 27 -2.20 -0.91 28.20
N ASP A 28 -2.80 -1.70 27.29
CA ASP A 28 -3.53 -1.23 26.12
C ASP A 28 -4.49 -2.32 25.61
N GLY A 29 -5.37 -1.97 24.71
CA GLY A 29 -6.28 -2.88 24.05
C GLY A 29 -7.51 -2.18 23.49
N GLU A 30 -8.21 -2.87 22.61
CA GLU A 30 -9.45 -2.43 22.00
C GLU A 30 -10.26 -3.61 21.48
N ILE A 31 -11.54 -3.39 21.32
CA ILE A 31 -12.37 -4.19 20.42
C ILE A 31 -12.55 -3.43 19.11
N TYR A 32 -12.37 -4.14 18.01
CA TYR A 32 -12.47 -3.65 16.65
C TYR A 32 -13.59 -4.39 15.93
N PHE A 33 -14.69 -3.71 15.67
CA PHE A 33 -15.78 -4.21 14.84
C PHE A 33 -15.53 -3.84 13.38
N GLU A 34 -15.83 -4.76 12.48
CA GLU A 34 -15.71 -4.55 11.03
C GLU A 34 -16.91 -5.13 10.29
N ASN A 35 -17.44 -4.36 9.35
CA ASN A 35 -18.38 -4.79 8.33
C ASN A 35 -17.78 -4.42 6.98
N SER A 36 -17.36 -5.41 6.21
CA SER A 36 -16.82 -5.22 4.89
C SER A 36 -17.74 -5.80 3.82
N LYS A 37 -17.89 -5.05 2.73
CA LYS A 37 -18.54 -5.49 1.50
C LYS A 37 -17.53 -5.35 0.38
N SER A 38 -17.38 -6.36 -0.45
CA SER A 38 -16.48 -6.32 -1.59
C SER A 38 -17.11 -6.86 -2.85
N GLU A 39 -16.66 -6.33 -3.96
CA GLU A 39 -17.11 -6.70 -5.30
C GLU A 39 -15.88 -6.87 -6.20
N SER A 40 -15.93 -7.87 -7.10
CA SER A 40 -14.98 -7.97 -8.19
C SER A 40 -15.68 -8.47 -9.45
N ILE A 41 -15.41 -7.82 -10.58
CA ILE A 41 -15.95 -8.17 -11.89
C ILE A 41 -14.75 -8.27 -12.84
N LEU A 42 -14.66 -9.38 -13.55
CA LEU A 42 -13.59 -9.66 -14.51
C LEU A 42 -14.18 -9.99 -15.88
N LEU A 43 -13.82 -9.19 -16.86
CA LEU A 43 -13.98 -9.48 -18.28
C LEU A 43 -12.65 -10.00 -18.82
N ASP A 44 -12.69 -11.10 -19.56
CA ASP A 44 -11.55 -11.67 -20.27
C ASP A 44 -12.01 -12.11 -21.66
N ASP A 45 -11.43 -11.52 -22.66
CA ASP A 45 -11.62 -11.84 -24.07
C ASP A 45 -13.10 -11.92 -24.49
N ASN A 46 -13.82 -10.81 -24.36
CA ASN A 46 -15.26 -10.65 -24.66
C ASN A 46 -16.24 -11.43 -23.74
N LYS A 47 -15.75 -12.03 -22.66
CA LYS A 47 -16.61 -12.81 -21.74
C LYS A 47 -16.42 -12.39 -20.31
N ILE A 48 -17.51 -12.27 -19.59
CA ILE A 48 -17.45 -12.13 -18.13
C ILE A 48 -17.03 -13.47 -17.55
N LYS A 49 -15.84 -13.51 -16.97
CA LYS A 49 -15.27 -14.71 -16.33
C LYS A 49 -15.75 -14.88 -14.91
N SER A 50 -15.90 -13.77 -14.21
CA SER A 50 -16.40 -13.79 -12.83
C SER A 50 -17.08 -12.47 -12.49
N SER A 51 -18.09 -12.57 -11.64
CA SER A 51 -18.71 -11.46 -10.94
C SER A 51 -19.00 -11.95 -9.52
N ASN A 52 -18.21 -11.46 -8.56
CA ASN A 52 -18.27 -11.90 -7.18
C ASN A 52 -18.69 -10.73 -6.30
N TYR A 53 -19.52 -11.02 -5.32
CA TYR A 53 -19.85 -10.13 -4.22
C TYR A 53 -19.68 -10.88 -2.91
N SER A 54 -19.06 -10.27 -1.92
CA SER A 54 -18.95 -10.84 -0.58
C SER A 54 -19.23 -9.79 0.50
N SER A 55 -19.73 -10.27 1.63
CA SER A 55 -19.92 -9.48 2.83
C SER A 55 -19.35 -10.26 4.02
N ASP A 56 -18.54 -9.60 4.83
CA ASP A 56 -17.96 -10.19 6.05
C ASP A 56 -18.21 -9.23 7.21
N LEU A 57 -18.61 -9.79 8.36
CA LEU A 57 -18.96 -9.06 9.57
C LEU A 57 -18.34 -9.78 10.76
N GLY A 58 -17.75 -9.04 11.68
CA GLY A 58 -17.21 -9.63 12.88
C GLY A 58 -16.48 -8.63 13.76
N PHE A 59 -15.82 -9.15 14.77
CA PHE A 59 -14.97 -8.37 15.65
C PHE A 59 -13.65 -9.05 15.97
N GLY A 60 -12.63 -8.24 16.28
CA GLY A 60 -11.38 -8.67 16.88
C GLY A 60 -11.17 -7.97 18.21
N PHE A 61 -10.89 -8.71 19.27
CA PHE A 61 -10.63 -8.19 20.60
C PHE A 61 -9.15 -8.39 20.95
N ARG A 62 -8.47 -7.32 21.28
CA ARG A 62 -7.04 -7.32 21.63
C ARG A 62 -6.84 -6.78 23.03
N ALA A 63 -5.93 -7.42 23.78
CA ALA A 63 -5.46 -6.94 25.08
C ALA A 63 -3.94 -7.06 25.14
N ILE A 64 -3.26 -6.05 25.67
CA ILE A 64 -1.81 -5.95 25.73
C ILE A 64 -1.36 -5.74 27.15
N SER A 65 -0.40 -6.54 27.61
CA SER A 65 0.31 -6.33 28.87
C SER A 65 1.80 -6.59 28.69
N ASN A 66 2.63 -5.60 28.96
CA ASN A 66 4.06 -5.56 28.59
C ASN A 66 4.26 -5.79 27.07
N GLU A 67 4.92 -6.88 26.68
CA GLU A 67 5.12 -7.25 25.29
C GLU A 67 4.11 -8.31 24.79
N VAL A 68 3.31 -8.86 25.72
CA VAL A 68 2.38 -9.94 25.38
C VAL A 68 1.10 -9.35 24.79
N VAL A 69 0.76 -9.84 23.60
CA VAL A 69 -0.48 -9.52 22.90
C VAL A 69 -1.40 -10.73 22.95
N ALA A 70 -2.54 -10.61 23.61
CA ALA A 70 -3.64 -11.55 23.53
C ALA A 70 -4.64 -11.08 22.48
N TYR A 71 -5.10 -11.98 21.63
CA TYR A 71 -6.04 -11.70 20.56
C TYR A 71 -7.07 -12.80 20.39
N SER A 72 -8.32 -12.41 20.24
CA SER A 72 -9.44 -13.31 19.93
C SER A 72 -10.36 -12.62 18.93
N HIS A 73 -10.96 -13.37 18.02
CA HIS A 73 -11.90 -12.81 17.02
C HIS A 73 -13.09 -13.74 16.83
N SER A 74 -14.20 -13.17 16.35
CA SER A 74 -15.40 -13.91 15.95
C SER A 74 -16.10 -13.23 14.79
N ASN A 75 -16.72 -14.02 13.92
CA ASN A 75 -17.67 -13.56 12.91
C ASN A 75 -19.11 -13.51 13.43
N GLU A 76 -19.34 -13.92 14.67
CA GLU A 76 -20.61 -13.79 15.37
C GLU A 76 -20.56 -12.59 16.33
N ILE A 77 -21.46 -11.64 16.14
CA ILE A 77 -21.65 -10.50 17.03
C ILE A 77 -22.76 -10.84 18.00
N SER A 78 -22.40 -11.48 19.12
CA SER A 78 -23.30 -11.85 20.22
C SER A 78 -22.64 -11.60 21.57
N LYS A 79 -23.47 -11.50 22.63
CA LYS A 79 -22.97 -11.32 23.98
C LYS A 79 -22.11 -12.50 24.44
N ASP A 80 -22.47 -13.71 24.02
CA ASP A 80 -21.73 -14.93 24.37
C ASP A 80 -20.39 -14.99 23.62
N ALA A 81 -20.34 -14.67 22.32
CA ALA A 81 -19.11 -14.61 21.57
C ALA A 81 -18.13 -13.59 22.15
N LEU A 82 -18.64 -12.41 22.58
CA LEU A 82 -17.82 -11.38 23.19
C LEU A 82 -17.26 -11.81 24.55
N LYS A 83 -18.08 -12.43 25.41
CA LYS A 83 -17.64 -12.97 26.72
C LYS A 83 -16.58 -14.06 26.54
N ASN A 84 -16.80 -15.01 25.63
CA ASN A 84 -15.83 -16.08 25.34
C ASN A 84 -14.49 -15.50 24.86
N SER A 85 -14.54 -14.47 24.01
CA SER A 85 -13.34 -13.76 23.57
C SER A 85 -12.63 -13.07 24.74
N ALA A 86 -13.36 -12.40 25.62
CA ALA A 86 -12.83 -11.78 26.84
C ALA A 86 -12.14 -12.79 27.78
N GLU A 87 -12.75 -13.96 27.97
CA GLU A 87 -12.17 -15.06 28.79
C GLU A 87 -10.87 -15.60 28.17
N ASN A 88 -10.82 -15.76 26.86
CA ASN A 88 -9.61 -16.16 26.13
C ASN A 88 -8.46 -15.17 26.35
N LEU A 89 -8.76 -13.85 26.27
CA LEU A 89 -7.76 -12.81 26.54
C LEU A 89 -7.26 -12.85 27.98
N LYS A 90 -8.19 -12.90 28.96
CA LYS A 90 -7.84 -13.00 30.39
C LYS A 90 -7.02 -14.25 30.69
N SER A 91 -7.34 -15.36 30.07
CA SER A 91 -6.60 -16.61 30.19
C SER A 91 -5.15 -16.51 29.71
N THR A 92 -4.93 -15.83 28.58
CA THR A 92 -3.59 -15.60 27.99
C THR A 92 -2.75 -14.67 28.88
N LEU A 93 -3.35 -13.71 29.55
CA LEU A 93 -2.68 -12.66 30.35
C LEU A 93 -2.66 -12.94 31.87
N LYS A 94 -2.99 -14.16 32.32
CA LYS A 94 -3.27 -14.54 33.72
C LYS A 94 -2.35 -14.01 34.81
N SER A 95 -1.11 -13.71 34.55
CA SER A 95 -0.14 -13.29 35.57
C SER A 95 0.51 -11.95 35.26
N ILE A 96 0.05 -11.28 34.23
CA ILE A 96 0.68 -10.04 33.73
C ILE A 96 -0.26 -8.88 34.04
N LYS A 97 0.26 -7.87 34.73
CA LYS A 97 -0.49 -6.64 35.07
C LYS A 97 0.13 -5.45 34.35
N GLY A 98 -0.71 -4.57 33.84
CA GLY A 98 -0.36 -3.33 33.19
C GLY A 98 -1.14 -2.14 33.77
N THR A 99 -0.82 -0.96 33.27
CA THR A 99 -1.55 0.28 33.56
C THR A 99 -2.11 0.82 32.24
N TYR A 100 -3.43 0.85 32.13
CA TYR A 100 -4.11 1.23 30.89
C TYR A 100 -3.85 2.68 30.50
N ASN A 101 -3.43 2.89 29.26
CA ASN A 101 -3.31 4.21 28.67
C ASN A 101 -4.60 4.58 27.93
N HIS A 102 -5.34 5.52 28.50
CA HIS A 102 -6.64 5.96 27.99
C HIS A 102 -6.56 6.98 26.84
N GLU A 103 -5.44 7.67 26.70
CA GLU A 103 -5.36 8.80 25.79
C GLU A 103 -5.16 8.40 24.33
N ILE A 104 -6.16 8.69 23.49
CA ILE A 104 -6.02 8.79 22.05
C ILE A 104 -6.53 10.17 21.63
N PRO A 105 -5.72 10.97 20.92
CA PRO A 105 -6.19 12.23 20.37
C PRO A 105 -7.36 11.98 19.42
N LYS A 106 -8.40 12.79 19.53
CA LYS A 106 -9.51 12.75 18.57
C LYS A 106 -9.12 13.47 17.27
N THR A 107 -9.72 13.02 16.17
CA THR A 107 -9.69 13.76 14.91
C THR A 107 -11.07 13.81 14.29
N ASN A 108 -11.39 14.92 13.64
CA ASN A 108 -12.54 15.07 12.76
C ASN A 108 -12.12 15.29 11.30
N ASN A 109 -10.82 15.23 11.01
CA ASN A 109 -10.30 15.33 9.66
C ASN A 109 -10.62 14.05 8.90
N LYS A 110 -11.32 14.19 7.77
CA LYS A 110 -11.60 13.08 6.85
C LYS A 110 -10.85 13.30 5.55
N PHE A 111 -10.23 12.24 5.06
CA PHE A 111 -9.44 12.25 3.81
C PHE A 111 -10.17 11.55 2.66
N TYR A 112 -11.40 11.11 2.88
CA TYR A 112 -12.30 10.51 1.88
C TYR A 112 -13.74 10.56 2.38
N ASP A 113 -14.68 10.41 1.44
CA ASP A 113 -16.11 10.46 1.73
C ASP A 113 -16.61 9.13 2.30
N ASP A 114 -17.61 9.18 3.19
CA ASP A 114 -18.29 8.00 3.75
C ASP A 114 -19.27 7.42 2.71
N ILE A 115 -18.75 6.80 1.67
CA ILE A 115 -19.56 6.26 0.57
C ILE A 115 -19.43 4.74 0.47
N ASN A 116 -20.45 4.12 -0.14
CA ASN A 116 -20.35 2.75 -0.64
C ASN A 116 -20.13 2.77 -2.17
N PRO A 117 -18.90 2.61 -2.65
CA PRO A 117 -18.63 2.70 -4.08
C PRO A 117 -19.30 1.58 -4.88
N ILE A 118 -19.58 0.43 -4.25
CA ILE A 118 -20.18 -0.73 -4.90
C ILE A 118 -21.62 -0.43 -5.33
N GLU A 119 -22.39 0.27 -4.49
CA GLU A 119 -23.79 0.57 -4.70
C GLU A 119 -24.06 1.80 -5.60
N GLN A 120 -23.02 2.59 -5.90
CA GLN A 120 -23.18 3.80 -6.71
C GLN A 120 -23.42 3.53 -8.20
N LYS A 121 -23.06 2.36 -8.71
CA LYS A 121 -23.33 1.92 -10.08
C LYS A 121 -23.98 0.54 -10.10
N THR A 122 -24.95 0.38 -11.00
CA THR A 122 -25.53 -0.94 -11.27
C THR A 122 -24.50 -1.87 -11.90
N LEU A 123 -24.71 -3.16 -11.76
CA LEU A 123 -23.88 -4.16 -12.42
C LEU A 123 -23.83 -3.94 -13.93
N ASP A 124 -25.00 -3.68 -14.56
CA ASP A 124 -25.09 -3.45 -16.02
C ASP A 124 -24.22 -2.26 -16.47
N ALA A 125 -24.23 -1.16 -15.73
CA ALA A 125 -23.38 0.00 -16.05
C ALA A 125 -21.87 -0.33 -15.95
N LYS A 126 -21.46 -1.17 -14.99
CA LYS A 126 -20.07 -1.64 -14.88
C LYS A 126 -19.70 -2.59 -16.03
N LEU A 127 -20.60 -3.50 -16.40
CA LEU A 127 -20.42 -4.42 -17.53
C LEU A 127 -20.34 -3.66 -18.85
N GLU A 128 -21.14 -2.62 -19.04
CA GLU A 128 -21.07 -1.74 -20.21
C GLU A 128 -19.68 -1.13 -20.38
N VAL A 129 -19.10 -0.58 -19.31
CA VAL A 129 -17.74 -0.03 -19.37
C VAL A 129 -16.72 -1.09 -19.73
N LEU A 130 -16.79 -2.31 -19.14
CA LEU A 130 -15.84 -3.38 -19.45
C LEU A 130 -15.94 -3.82 -20.93
N ASN A 131 -17.15 -3.90 -21.48
CA ASN A 131 -17.36 -4.20 -22.89
C ASN A 131 -16.79 -3.07 -23.78
N ASN A 132 -17.06 -1.82 -23.42
CA ASN A 132 -16.52 -0.66 -24.14
C ASN A 132 -14.98 -0.65 -24.16
N VAL A 133 -14.31 -1.05 -23.05
CA VAL A 133 -12.84 -1.21 -23.00
C VAL A 133 -12.37 -2.22 -24.02
N ASN A 134 -13.01 -3.40 -24.07
CA ASN A 134 -12.64 -4.46 -25.00
C ASN A 134 -12.80 -4.02 -26.47
N ASP A 135 -13.94 -3.42 -26.80
CA ASP A 135 -14.25 -2.96 -28.15
C ASP A 135 -13.33 -1.81 -28.58
N TYR A 136 -13.08 -0.88 -27.67
CA TYR A 136 -12.17 0.24 -27.90
C TYR A 136 -10.76 -0.22 -28.28
N LEU A 137 -10.16 -1.10 -27.46
CA LEU A 137 -8.81 -1.60 -27.70
C LEU A 137 -8.69 -2.40 -28.98
N ARG A 138 -9.65 -3.28 -29.29
CA ARG A 138 -9.64 -4.05 -30.54
C ARG A 138 -9.85 -3.20 -31.79
N LYS A 139 -10.63 -2.12 -31.68
CA LYS A 139 -10.80 -1.15 -32.75
C LYS A 139 -9.58 -0.25 -32.95
N LYS A 140 -8.87 0.05 -31.85
CA LYS A 140 -7.71 0.95 -31.85
C LYS A 140 -6.50 0.33 -32.51
N ASP A 141 -6.24 -0.95 -32.28
CA ASP A 141 -5.06 -1.65 -32.82
C ASP A 141 -5.41 -3.08 -33.23
N SER A 142 -5.19 -3.40 -34.49
CA SER A 142 -5.47 -4.72 -35.09
C SER A 142 -4.55 -5.85 -34.57
N THR A 143 -3.45 -5.53 -33.89
CA THR A 143 -2.53 -6.50 -33.28
C THR A 143 -3.02 -6.99 -31.91
N VAL A 144 -4.10 -6.40 -31.35
CA VAL A 144 -4.72 -6.84 -30.10
C VAL A 144 -5.27 -8.26 -30.24
N LYS A 145 -4.77 -9.17 -29.41
CA LYS A 145 -5.19 -10.57 -29.33
C LYS A 145 -6.09 -10.87 -28.14
N GLN A 146 -5.76 -10.30 -26.99
CA GLN A 146 -6.53 -10.51 -25.78
C GLN A 146 -6.68 -9.20 -25.01
N VAL A 147 -7.86 -9.00 -24.45
CA VAL A 147 -8.16 -7.88 -23.56
C VAL A 147 -8.74 -8.44 -22.28
N THR A 148 -8.17 -8.04 -21.15
CA THR A 148 -8.70 -8.32 -19.82
C THR A 148 -8.96 -7.00 -19.12
N ALA A 149 -10.15 -6.83 -18.58
CA ALA A 149 -10.51 -5.63 -17.81
C ALA A 149 -11.25 -6.02 -16.54
N SER A 150 -11.02 -5.31 -15.45
CA SER A 150 -11.66 -5.64 -14.17
C SER A 150 -11.96 -4.42 -13.31
N PHE A 151 -13.06 -4.52 -12.57
CA PHE A 151 -13.37 -3.67 -11.44
C PHE A 151 -13.20 -4.44 -10.14
N SER A 152 -12.70 -3.77 -9.12
CA SER A 152 -12.76 -4.22 -7.73
C SER A 152 -13.19 -3.05 -6.86
N GLY A 153 -14.12 -3.28 -5.96
CA GLY A 153 -14.62 -2.30 -5.00
C GLY A 153 -14.73 -2.89 -3.61
N GLU A 154 -14.49 -2.07 -2.60
CA GLU A 154 -14.68 -2.41 -1.21
C GLU A 154 -15.29 -1.23 -0.47
N GLN A 155 -16.20 -1.51 0.45
CA GLN A 155 -16.59 -0.61 1.52
C GLN A 155 -16.35 -1.30 2.83
N LYS A 156 -15.50 -0.73 3.67
CA LYS A 156 -15.23 -1.23 5.03
C LYS A 156 -15.69 -0.21 6.06
N SER A 157 -16.67 -0.57 6.88
CA SER A 157 -17.10 0.21 8.04
C SER A 157 -16.49 -0.38 9.29
N ILE A 158 -15.88 0.44 10.12
CA ILE A 158 -15.24 0.03 11.36
C ILE A 158 -15.76 0.83 12.56
N GLU A 159 -15.74 0.19 13.71
CA GLU A 159 -15.93 0.82 15.01
C GLU A 159 -14.93 0.25 16.01
N ILE A 160 -14.16 1.12 16.63
CA ILE A 160 -13.13 0.78 17.62
C ILE A 160 -13.58 1.29 18.98
N ILE A 161 -13.68 0.40 19.96
CA ILE A 161 -14.07 0.73 21.32
C ILE A 161 -12.93 0.36 22.26
N ARG A 162 -12.52 1.35 23.04
CA ARG A 162 -11.48 1.21 24.05
C ARG A 162 -12.07 1.28 25.44
N SER A 163 -11.29 0.91 26.47
CA SER A 163 -11.71 1.11 27.87
C SER A 163 -11.99 2.60 28.11
N GLY A 164 -13.11 2.89 28.76
CA GLY A 164 -13.63 4.25 28.93
C GLY A 164 -14.78 4.62 27.99
N GLY A 165 -15.17 3.73 27.09
CA GLY A 165 -16.46 3.77 26.38
C GLY A 165 -16.52 4.69 25.15
N GLU A 166 -15.41 5.30 24.71
CA GLU A 166 -15.44 6.10 23.50
C GLU A 166 -15.32 5.25 22.24
N ALA A 167 -16.25 5.45 21.29
CA ALA A 167 -16.20 4.82 19.99
C ALA A 167 -15.54 5.73 18.96
N LEU A 168 -14.62 5.15 18.22
CA LEU A 168 -14.00 5.77 17.04
C LEU A 168 -14.47 5.01 15.80
N THR A 169 -15.02 5.71 14.83
CA THR A 169 -15.60 5.10 13.62
C THR A 169 -14.95 5.63 12.37
N ASP A 170 -14.89 4.78 11.34
CA ASP A 170 -14.45 5.16 10.01
C ASP A 170 -15.21 4.35 8.94
N VAL A 171 -15.49 4.97 7.79
CA VAL A 171 -16.06 4.31 6.62
C VAL A 171 -15.06 4.45 5.47
N ARG A 172 -14.53 3.34 5.00
CA ARG A 172 -13.39 3.28 4.10
C ARG A 172 -13.80 2.76 2.73
N PRO A 173 -14.09 3.61 1.76
CA PRO A 173 -14.25 3.18 0.38
C PRO A 173 -12.89 2.80 -0.21
N LEU A 174 -12.92 1.86 -1.15
CA LEU A 174 -11.76 1.51 -1.94
C LEU A 174 -12.20 0.99 -3.29
N ILE A 175 -11.58 1.48 -4.36
CA ILE A 175 -11.82 0.98 -5.72
C ILE A 175 -10.52 0.75 -6.46
N ARG A 176 -10.62 -0.12 -7.47
CA ARG A 176 -9.58 -0.36 -8.45
C ARG A 176 -10.20 -0.72 -9.79
N PHE A 177 -9.65 -0.16 -10.87
CA PHE A 177 -9.95 -0.49 -12.24
C PHE A 177 -8.65 -0.87 -12.94
N ASN A 178 -8.60 -2.03 -13.61
CA ASN A 178 -7.42 -2.51 -14.32
C ASN A 178 -7.76 -2.89 -15.73
N VAL A 179 -6.81 -2.65 -16.64
CA VAL A 179 -6.82 -3.08 -18.01
C VAL A 179 -5.51 -3.79 -18.33
N SER A 180 -5.61 -4.93 -18.99
CA SER A 180 -4.48 -5.67 -19.53
C SER A 180 -4.76 -5.94 -21.01
N VAL A 181 -3.81 -5.68 -21.86
CA VAL A 181 -3.91 -5.93 -23.30
C VAL A 181 -2.70 -6.71 -23.79
N MET A 182 -2.96 -7.80 -24.53
CA MET A 182 -1.91 -8.56 -25.20
C MET A 182 -1.92 -8.24 -26.69
N LEU A 183 -0.76 -7.84 -27.20
CA LEU A 183 -0.49 -7.63 -28.61
C LEU A 183 0.28 -8.82 -29.19
N GLU A 184 0.06 -9.10 -30.46
CA GLU A 184 0.86 -10.08 -31.21
C GLU A 184 1.27 -9.51 -32.57
N LYS A 185 2.58 -9.50 -32.82
CA LYS A 185 3.16 -9.05 -34.09
C LYS A 185 4.31 -9.96 -34.47
N ASN A 186 4.28 -10.52 -35.70
CA ASN A 186 5.33 -11.41 -36.22
C ASN A 186 5.67 -12.59 -35.28
N GLY A 187 4.66 -13.18 -34.63
CA GLY A 187 4.81 -14.29 -33.68
C GLY A 187 5.28 -13.90 -32.26
N ARG A 188 5.66 -12.65 -32.04
CA ARG A 188 5.98 -12.12 -30.71
C ARG A 188 4.71 -11.65 -30.02
N LYS A 189 4.55 -12.05 -28.76
CA LYS A 189 3.41 -11.65 -27.90
C LYS A 189 3.94 -10.86 -26.72
N GLU A 190 3.33 -9.71 -26.46
CA GLU A 190 3.65 -8.88 -25.30
C GLU A 190 2.40 -8.31 -24.67
N THR A 191 2.46 -8.15 -23.35
CA THR A 191 1.34 -7.66 -22.55
C THR A 191 1.69 -6.32 -21.91
N GLY A 192 0.76 -5.39 -21.98
CA GLY A 192 0.76 -4.17 -21.20
C GLY A 192 -0.37 -4.18 -20.18
N VAL A 193 -0.08 -3.73 -18.97
CA VAL A 193 -1.04 -3.65 -17.87
C VAL A 193 -1.00 -2.27 -17.27
N TYR A 194 -2.17 -1.67 -17.08
CA TYR A 194 -2.29 -0.42 -16.35
C TYR A 194 -3.55 -0.43 -15.49
N GLY A 195 -3.49 0.17 -14.32
CA GLY A 195 -4.61 0.24 -13.41
C GLY A 195 -4.61 1.55 -12.62
N ILE A 196 -5.77 1.93 -12.17
CA ILE A 196 -6.00 3.11 -11.32
C ILE A 196 -6.88 2.72 -10.13
N GLY A 197 -6.75 3.43 -9.02
CA GLY A 197 -7.54 3.16 -7.83
C GLY A 197 -7.38 4.21 -6.74
N GLY A 198 -8.13 4.06 -5.66
CA GLY A 198 -8.11 4.98 -4.52
C GLY A 198 -9.36 4.87 -3.65
N ARG A 199 -9.48 5.78 -2.68
CA ARG A 199 -10.60 5.87 -1.73
C ARG A 199 -11.66 6.84 -2.22
N GLN A 200 -12.30 6.48 -3.32
CA GLN A 200 -13.32 7.34 -3.95
C GLN A 200 -14.32 6.48 -4.75
N SER A 201 -15.21 7.14 -5.48
CA SER A 201 -16.23 6.46 -6.27
C SER A 201 -15.70 5.99 -7.63
N TYR A 202 -16.37 5.00 -8.23
CA TYR A 202 -16.11 4.65 -9.62
C TYR A 202 -16.35 5.82 -10.59
N ASP A 203 -17.32 6.70 -10.27
CA ASP A 203 -17.61 7.86 -11.11
C ASP A 203 -16.44 8.81 -11.25
N ASP A 204 -15.66 8.99 -10.21
CA ASP A 204 -14.49 9.88 -10.24
C ASP A 204 -13.44 9.42 -11.25
N TYR A 205 -13.35 8.12 -11.51
CA TYR A 205 -12.42 7.54 -12.49
C TYR A 205 -13.01 7.35 -13.88
N LEU A 206 -14.34 7.16 -13.98
CA LEU A 206 -15.00 6.79 -15.23
C LEU A 206 -15.65 7.98 -15.94
N LYS A 207 -15.74 9.16 -15.28
CA LYS A 207 -16.25 10.40 -15.89
C LYS A 207 -15.44 10.78 -17.11
N ASN A 208 -16.13 11.37 -18.08
CA ASN A 208 -15.51 11.97 -19.29
C ASN A 208 -14.60 10.99 -20.05
N ASP A 209 -14.98 9.70 -20.08
CA ASP A 209 -14.20 8.66 -20.76
C ASP A 209 -12.78 8.46 -20.21
N ASN A 210 -12.51 8.79 -18.96
CA ASN A 210 -11.19 8.59 -18.34
C ASN A 210 -10.69 7.13 -18.37
N TRP A 211 -11.61 6.16 -18.47
CA TRP A 211 -11.25 4.76 -18.68
C TRP A 211 -10.44 4.54 -19.98
N LYS A 212 -10.61 5.42 -20.99
CA LYS A 212 -9.83 5.37 -22.24
C LYS A 212 -8.35 5.65 -21.98
N ASN A 213 -8.02 6.56 -21.06
CA ASN A 213 -6.63 6.84 -20.69
C ASN A 213 -5.95 5.58 -20.11
N VAL A 214 -6.68 4.77 -19.34
CA VAL A 214 -6.18 3.50 -18.82
C VAL A 214 -5.94 2.49 -19.96
N CYS A 215 -6.83 2.45 -20.94
CA CYS A 215 -6.67 1.62 -22.14
C CYS A 215 -5.45 2.05 -22.97
N GLU A 216 -5.30 3.35 -23.22
CA GLU A 216 -4.19 3.93 -23.99
C GLU A 216 -2.85 3.61 -23.32
N GLU A 217 -2.77 3.73 -21.99
CA GLU A 217 -1.54 3.45 -21.26
C GLU A 217 -1.19 1.96 -21.27
N ALA A 218 -2.17 1.07 -21.08
CA ALA A 218 -1.96 -0.36 -21.20
C ALA A 218 -1.50 -0.76 -22.62
N LEU A 219 -2.10 -0.16 -23.66
CA LEU A 219 -1.75 -0.37 -25.06
C LEU A 219 -0.33 0.14 -25.36
N ARG A 220 0.01 1.35 -24.87
CA ARG A 220 1.34 1.94 -25.02
C ARG A 220 2.43 1.02 -24.43
N ILE A 221 2.22 0.53 -23.19
CA ILE A 221 3.15 -0.39 -22.53
C ILE A 221 3.33 -1.68 -23.35
N ALA A 222 2.25 -2.27 -23.85
CA ALA A 222 2.33 -3.47 -24.68
C ALA A 222 3.12 -3.20 -25.97
N SER A 223 2.90 -2.05 -26.63
CA SER A 223 3.60 -1.65 -27.84
C SER A 223 5.09 -1.43 -27.61
N VAL A 224 5.46 -0.75 -26.53
CA VAL A 224 6.86 -0.57 -26.11
C VAL A 224 7.54 -1.91 -25.88
N ASN A 225 6.86 -2.86 -25.23
CA ASN A 225 7.40 -4.19 -24.98
C ASN A 225 7.59 -5.00 -26.28
N LEU A 226 6.74 -4.83 -27.30
CA LEU A 226 6.91 -5.47 -28.60
C LEU A 226 8.22 -5.05 -29.29
N ASP A 227 8.62 -3.80 -29.14
CA ASP A 227 9.83 -3.24 -29.75
C ASP A 227 11.08 -3.38 -28.87
N SER A 228 10.95 -3.97 -27.68
CA SER A 228 12.02 -4.07 -26.69
C SER A 228 13.09 -5.10 -27.08
N LYS A 229 14.35 -4.79 -26.70
CA LYS A 229 15.52 -5.65 -26.83
C LYS A 229 15.89 -6.27 -25.47
N PRO A 230 16.71 -7.34 -25.43
CA PRO A 230 17.24 -7.88 -24.19
C PRO A 230 18.00 -6.82 -23.38
N ALA A 231 17.73 -6.74 -22.08
CA ALA A 231 18.39 -5.80 -21.18
C ALA A 231 19.87 -6.14 -20.97
N PRO A 232 20.75 -5.12 -20.82
CA PRO A 232 22.14 -5.33 -20.42
C PRO A 232 22.24 -5.83 -18.98
N ALA A 233 23.33 -6.55 -18.66
CA ALA A 233 23.66 -6.95 -17.30
C ALA A 233 24.94 -6.26 -16.82
N GLY A 234 25.04 -6.05 -15.50
CA GLY A 234 26.22 -5.48 -14.87
C GLY A 234 25.90 -4.34 -13.90
N GLU A 235 26.93 -3.74 -13.35
CA GLU A 235 26.80 -2.58 -12.50
C GLU A 235 26.81 -1.30 -13.35
N MET A 236 25.81 -0.44 -13.18
CA MET A 236 25.63 0.75 -14.01
C MET A 236 24.80 1.84 -13.32
N LYS A 237 24.78 3.02 -13.93
CA LYS A 237 23.88 4.11 -13.53
C LYS A 237 22.45 3.80 -13.92
N VAL A 238 21.51 4.11 -13.02
CA VAL A 238 20.08 3.90 -13.24
C VAL A 238 19.33 5.19 -12.93
N VAL A 239 18.60 5.71 -13.91
CA VAL A 239 17.59 6.74 -13.69
C VAL A 239 16.26 6.03 -13.43
N LEU A 240 15.65 6.27 -12.29
CA LEU A 240 14.27 5.83 -12.00
C LEU A 240 13.32 6.97 -12.36
N GLY A 241 12.23 6.65 -13.06
CA GLY A 241 11.16 7.60 -13.36
C GLY A 241 10.34 7.99 -12.11
N PRO A 242 9.49 9.02 -12.22
CA PRO A 242 8.61 9.43 -11.13
C PRO A 242 7.44 8.46 -10.93
N GLY A 243 6.79 8.50 -9.77
CA GLY A 243 5.56 7.76 -9.47
C GLY A 243 5.79 6.32 -9.04
N TRP A 244 5.28 5.34 -9.79
CA TRP A 244 5.28 3.92 -9.41
C TRP A 244 6.66 3.32 -9.08
N PRO A 245 7.79 3.72 -9.69
CA PRO A 245 9.11 3.26 -9.28
C PRO A 245 9.45 3.47 -7.80
N ALA A 246 8.72 4.33 -7.08
CA ALA A 246 8.79 4.48 -5.63
C ALA A 246 8.49 3.18 -4.85
N ILE A 247 7.99 2.13 -5.50
CA ILE A 247 7.88 0.79 -4.88
C ILE A 247 9.26 0.30 -4.40
N LEU A 248 10.35 0.74 -5.02
CA LEU A 248 11.70 0.49 -4.53
C LEU A 248 11.92 1.09 -3.13
N ILE A 249 11.45 2.32 -2.91
CA ILE A 249 11.56 2.98 -1.59
C ILE A 249 10.70 2.23 -0.55
N HIS A 250 9.50 1.80 -0.95
CA HIS A 250 8.60 1.02 -0.10
C HIS A 250 9.29 -0.27 0.40
N GLU A 251 9.88 -1.03 -0.48
CA GLU A 251 10.54 -2.29 -0.13
C GLU A 251 11.92 -2.07 0.53
N ALA A 252 12.78 -1.28 -0.10
CA ALA A 252 14.15 -1.11 0.37
C ALA A 252 14.24 -0.40 1.74
N ILE A 253 13.32 0.51 2.03
CA ILE A 253 13.35 1.38 3.19
C ILE A 253 12.11 1.23 4.05
N GLY A 254 10.92 1.26 3.45
CA GLY A 254 9.66 1.33 4.19
C GLY A 254 9.49 0.20 5.19
N HIS A 255 9.61 -1.05 4.75
CA HIS A 255 9.54 -2.21 5.64
C HIS A 255 10.65 -2.21 6.70
N GLY A 256 11.85 -1.75 6.34
CA GLY A 256 12.97 -1.63 7.27
C GLY A 256 12.72 -0.59 8.37
N LEU A 257 11.81 0.36 8.18
CA LEU A 257 11.49 1.42 9.14
C LEU A 257 10.18 1.18 9.91
N GLU A 258 9.60 -0.01 9.83
CA GLU A 258 8.47 -0.40 10.69
C GLU A 258 8.95 -0.68 12.12
N GLY A 259 8.20 -0.21 13.10
CA GLY A 259 8.62 -0.13 14.50
C GLY A 259 8.89 -1.49 15.16
N ASP A 260 8.12 -2.53 14.81
CA ASP A 260 8.26 -3.87 15.39
C ASP A 260 9.58 -4.55 15.03
N PHE A 261 10.05 -4.40 13.78
CA PHE A 261 11.35 -4.92 13.36
C PHE A 261 12.51 -4.18 14.02
N ASN A 262 12.36 -2.84 14.17
CA ASN A 262 13.38 -2.01 14.81
C ASN A 262 13.46 -2.26 16.32
N ARG A 263 12.31 -2.39 17.02
CA ARG A 263 12.27 -2.74 18.44
C ARG A 263 12.89 -4.12 18.70
N LYS A 264 12.58 -5.10 17.87
CA LYS A 264 13.13 -6.48 17.97
C LYS A 264 14.56 -6.60 17.45
N LYS A 265 15.14 -5.52 16.94
CA LYS A 265 16.52 -5.47 16.36
C LYS A 265 16.71 -6.45 15.19
N THR A 266 15.65 -6.69 14.42
CA THR A 266 15.69 -7.56 13.25
C THR A 266 15.76 -6.80 11.93
N SER A 267 15.62 -5.47 11.95
CA SER A 267 15.80 -4.59 10.79
C SER A 267 17.27 -4.20 10.62
N ALA A 268 17.71 -4.05 9.37
CA ALA A 268 19.01 -3.44 9.04
C ALA A 268 19.15 -1.98 9.51
N PHE A 269 18.06 -1.33 9.93
CA PHE A 269 18.03 0.08 10.38
C PHE A 269 17.93 0.25 11.90
N HIS A 270 17.91 -0.81 12.69
CA HIS A 270 17.52 -0.77 14.10
C HIS A 270 18.37 0.17 14.99
N ASP A 271 19.65 0.31 14.72
CA ASP A 271 20.57 1.18 15.51
C ASP A 271 20.99 2.45 14.75
N LEU A 272 20.30 2.81 13.65
CA LEU A 272 20.69 3.92 12.78
C LEU A 272 19.93 5.22 13.03
N MET A 273 19.11 5.32 14.09
CA MET A 273 18.41 6.55 14.44
C MET A 273 19.37 7.72 14.61
N GLY A 274 19.11 8.84 13.93
CA GLY A 274 19.95 10.03 13.92
C GLY A 274 21.20 9.92 13.02
N GLN A 275 21.45 8.78 12.38
CA GLN A 275 22.59 8.58 11.50
C GLN A 275 22.23 8.84 10.03
N LYS A 276 23.26 9.05 9.21
CA LYS A 276 23.14 9.24 7.76
C LYS A 276 22.90 7.89 7.09
N VAL A 277 21.70 7.69 6.55
CA VAL A 277 21.23 6.47 5.86
C VAL A 277 21.00 6.68 4.37
N ALA A 278 21.01 7.92 3.89
CA ALA A 278 20.82 8.29 2.49
C ALA A 278 21.72 9.46 2.11
N SER A 279 21.80 9.78 0.82
CA SER A 279 22.48 10.97 0.32
C SER A 279 21.81 12.25 0.82
N GLU A 280 22.57 13.33 0.86
CA GLU A 280 22.04 14.68 1.10
C GLU A 280 20.98 15.03 0.02
N GLY A 281 19.92 15.73 0.41
CA GLY A 281 18.76 16.01 -0.45
C GLY A 281 17.70 14.92 -0.46
N VAL A 282 17.96 13.70 0.01
CA VAL A 282 16.97 12.64 0.11
C VAL A 282 16.12 12.83 1.37
N THR A 283 14.84 13.11 1.17
CA THR A 283 13.84 13.20 2.26
C THR A 283 12.68 12.25 1.96
N ILE A 284 12.39 11.36 2.91
CA ILE A 284 11.35 10.33 2.78
C ILE A 284 10.33 10.48 3.90
N VAL A 285 9.07 10.46 3.55
CA VAL A 285 7.93 10.54 4.48
C VAL A 285 6.99 9.36 4.28
N ASP A 286 6.25 8.99 5.32
CA ASP A 286 5.06 8.15 5.20
C ASP A 286 3.85 8.98 5.64
N ASP A 287 2.89 9.20 4.72
CA ASP A 287 1.79 10.15 4.91
C ASP A 287 0.43 9.47 4.77
N GLY A 288 -0.31 9.39 5.88
CA GLY A 288 -1.67 8.84 5.92
C GLY A 288 -2.77 9.87 5.64
N THR A 289 -2.41 11.15 5.36
CA THR A 289 -3.35 12.28 5.36
C THR A 289 -3.64 12.85 3.97
N ILE A 290 -3.21 12.18 2.91
CA ILE A 290 -3.41 12.66 1.55
C ILE A 290 -4.82 12.29 1.08
N ASP A 291 -5.58 13.29 0.62
CA ASP A 291 -6.97 13.10 0.19
C ASP A 291 -7.12 11.99 -0.85
N LYS A 292 -8.11 11.11 -0.61
CA LYS A 292 -8.55 10.03 -1.51
C LYS A 292 -7.48 9.02 -1.92
N ARG A 293 -6.26 9.12 -1.37
CA ARG A 293 -5.19 8.16 -1.70
C ARG A 293 -5.45 6.79 -1.07
N ARG A 294 -5.00 5.75 -1.80
CA ARG A 294 -5.22 4.35 -1.45
C ARG A 294 -4.69 3.98 -0.06
N GLY A 295 -3.53 4.51 0.32
CA GLY A 295 -2.90 4.26 1.62
C GLY A 295 -3.42 5.14 2.76
N SER A 296 -4.19 6.20 2.48
CA SER A 296 -4.66 7.15 3.50
C SER A 296 -5.74 6.58 4.40
N LEU A 297 -5.73 6.99 5.66
CA LEU A 297 -6.71 6.62 6.69
C LEU A 297 -7.00 7.83 7.56
N THR A 298 -8.26 8.01 7.96
CA THR A 298 -8.66 9.02 8.97
C THR A 298 -8.07 8.65 10.34
N ILE A 299 -8.27 7.41 10.73
CA ILE A 299 -7.67 6.78 11.92
C ILE A 299 -7.09 5.42 11.49
N ASP A 300 -6.05 4.98 12.19
CA ASP A 300 -5.52 3.61 12.02
C ASP A 300 -6.44 2.56 12.68
N ASP A 301 -6.04 1.30 12.66
CA ASP A 301 -6.87 0.21 13.19
C ASP A 301 -6.73 0.02 14.72
N GLU A 302 -6.06 0.96 15.38
CA GLU A 302 -6.04 1.13 16.85
C GLU A 302 -6.82 2.38 17.30
N GLY A 303 -7.38 3.14 16.33
CA GLY A 303 -8.10 4.39 16.55
C GLY A 303 -7.19 5.63 16.63
N THR A 304 -5.89 5.49 16.39
CA THR A 304 -4.96 6.63 16.40
C THR A 304 -5.13 7.44 15.12
N PRO A 305 -5.28 8.79 15.20
CA PRO A 305 -5.25 9.64 14.02
C PRO A 305 -3.99 9.43 13.21
N THR A 306 -4.14 9.30 11.89
CA THR A 306 -2.96 9.20 11.03
C THR A 306 -2.30 10.57 10.84
N GLU A 307 -1.02 10.56 10.54
CA GLU A 307 -0.24 11.78 10.36
C GLU A 307 0.75 11.63 9.19
N ARG A 308 1.40 12.73 8.86
CA ARG A 308 2.60 12.71 8.02
C ARG A 308 3.82 12.53 8.92
N THR A 309 4.47 11.39 8.80
CA THR A 309 5.68 11.02 9.55
C THR A 309 6.91 11.21 8.67
N VAL A 310 7.85 12.08 9.06
CA VAL A 310 9.14 12.20 8.39
C VAL A 310 10.03 11.04 8.84
N LEU A 311 10.35 10.14 7.94
CA LEU A 311 11.18 8.95 8.19
C LEU A 311 12.67 9.28 8.03
N ILE A 312 13.04 9.89 6.91
CA ILE A 312 14.39 10.34 6.59
C ILE A 312 14.31 11.82 6.19
N GLU A 313 15.14 12.66 6.76
CA GLU A 313 15.23 14.07 6.43
C GLU A 313 16.67 14.43 6.01
N ASN A 314 16.78 14.89 4.77
CA ASN A 314 18.09 15.24 4.20
C ASN A 314 19.18 14.16 4.44
N GLY A 315 18.81 12.90 4.22
CA GLY A 315 19.66 11.73 4.38
C GLY A 315 19.79 11.18 5.81
N ILE A 316 19.22 11.84 6.81
CA ILE A 316 19.30 11.44 8.23
C ILE A 316 18.03 10.71 8.66
N LEU A 317 18.15 9.54 9.27
CA LEU A 317 17.03 8.79 9.84
C LEU A 317 16.44 9.52 11.06
N LYS A 318 15.14 9.84 11.01
CA LYS A 318 14.45 10.64 12.02
C LYS A 318 13.43 9.85 12.83
N ASN A 319 12.67 8.97 12.21
CA ASN A 319 11.60 8.24 12.87
C ASN A 319 11.40 6.86 12.27
N PHE A 320 10.72 5.99 13.04
CA PHE A 320 10.11 4.76 12.58
C PHE A 320 8.59 4.91 12.51
N MET A 321 7.93 4.08 11.72
CA MET A 321 6.46 3.97 11.72
C MET A 321 6.03 3.12 12.90
N GLN A 322 5.17 3.69 13.77
CA GLN A 322 4.83 3.12 15.07
C GLN A 322 3.34 2.82 15.18
N ASP A 323 3.01 1.60 15.61
CA ASP A 323 1.75 1.28 16.28
C ASP A 323 1.86 1.65 17.78
N ARG A 324 0.80 1.49 18.53
CA ARG A 324 0.76 1.85 19.96
C ARG A 324 1.66 0.95 20.82
N LEU A 325 1.71 -0.35 20.54
CA LEU A 325 2.54 -1.30 21.27
C LEU A 325 4.02 -0.96 21.12
N ASN A 326 4.49 -0.85 19.88
CA ASN A 326 5.91 -0.63 19.62
C ASN A 326 6.34 0.79 20.02
N ALA A 327 5.48 1.79 19.86
CA ALA A 327 5.70 3.14 20.35
C ALA A 327 5.93 3.16 21.86
N ARG A 328 5.06 2.51 22.65
CA ARG A 328 5.20 2.40 24.11
C ARG A 328 6.50 1.72 24.51
N LEU A 329 6.82 0.58 23.91
CA LEU A 329 8.00 -0.21 24.25
C LEU A 329 9.32 0.47 23.80
N MET A 330 9.26 1.37 22.84
CA MET A 330 10.39 2.20 22.39
C MET A 330 10.42 3.58 23.03
N ASN A 331 9.51 3.85 23.99
CA ASN A 331 9.37 5.15 24.67
C ASN A 331 9.22 6.33 23.69
N THR A 332 8.37 6.14 22.68
CA THR A 332 8.01 7.14 21.67
C THR A 332 6.49 7.21 21.50
N ARG A 333 5.98 8.04 20.58
CA ARG A 333 4.55 8.14 20.27
C ARG A 333 4.18 7.28 19.07
N SER A 334 2.91 6.82 19.04
CA SER A 334 2.34 6.21 17.85
C SER A 334 2.24 7.23 16.72
N THR A 335 2.45 6.78 15.49
CA THR A 335 2.37 7.59 14.26
C THR A 335 1.07 7.36 13.48
N GLY A 336 0.10 6.63 14.06
CA GLY A 336 -1.11 6.24 13.37
C GLY A 336 -0.82 5.24 12.23
N SER A 337 0.11 4.32 12.48
CA SER A 337 0.54 3.30 11.51
C SER A 337 0.13 1.89 11.91
N GLY A 338 -0.67 1.72 12.97
CA GLY A 338 -1.21 0.43 13.40
C GLY A 338 -2.28 -0.06 12.42
N ARG A 339 -1.98 -1.10 11.60
CA ARG A 339 -2.90 -1.58 10.57
C ARG A 339 -3.11 -3.07 10.62
N ARG A 340 -4.29 -3.53 10.22
CA ARG A 340 -4.67 -4.93 10.04
C ARG A 340 -5.44 -5.13 8.72
N GLU A 341 -5.37 -6.31 8.14
CA GLU A 341 -6.17 -6.63 6.96
C GLU A 341 -7.67 -6.67 7.28
N SER A 342 -8.04 -7.33 8.37
CA SER A 342 -9.42 -7.44 8.83
C SER A 342 -9.49 -7.71 10.34
N TYR A 343 -10.71 -7.79 10.89
CA TYR A 343 -10.95 -8.19 12.28
C TYR A 343 -10.38 -9.55 12.66
N LYS A 344 -9.97 -10.39 11.71
CA LYS A 344 -9.34 -11.71 11.92
C LYS A 344 -7.85 -11.62 12.24
N HIS A 345 -7.27 -10.43 12.09
CA HIS A 345 -5.82 -10.22 12.12
C HIS A 345 -5.39 -9.28 13.25
N ILE A 346 -4.22 -9.53 13.80
CA ILE A 346 -3.59 -8.61 14.77
C ILE A 346 -3.10 -7.34 14.07
N VAL A 347 -3.08 -6.23 14.80
CA VAL A 347 -2.48 -4.97 14.33
C VAL A 347 -0.96 -5.10 14.26
N LEU A 348 -0.40 -4.51 13.22
CA LEU A 348 1.05 -4.39 13.00
C LEU A 348 1.36 -2.96 12.54
N PRO A 349 2.56 -2.42 12.82
CA PRO A 349 3.01 -1.18 12.18
C PRO A 349 3.20 -1.44 10.68
N ARG A 350 2.57 -0.58 9.85
CA ARG A 350 2.52 -0.71 8.39
C ARG A 350 2.61 0.65 7.72
N MET A 351 3.17 0.69 6.53
CA MET A 351 3.17 1.85 5.64
C MET A 351 1.76 2.28 5.22
N ARG A 352 1.62 3.55 4.83
CA ARG A 352 0.41 4.18 4.27
C ARG A 352 0.69 4.69 2.86
N ASN A 353 1.20 5.93 2.69
CA ASN A 353 1.74 6.40 1.43
C ASN A 353 3.20 6.81 1.67
N THR A 354 4.11 5.95 1.25
CA THR A 354 5.56 6.18 1.45
C THR A 354 6.11 6.94 0.25
N MET A 355 6.75 8.09 0.50
CA MET A 355 7.08 9.03 -0.56
C MET A 355 8.48 9.62 -0.38
N MET A 356 9.23 9.75 -1.47
CA MET A 356 10.38 10.65 -1.55
C MET A 356 9.91 12.03 -2.03
N LEU A 357 10.34 13.08 -1.35
CA LEU A 357 9.99 14.45 -1.71
C LEU A 357 10.84 14.96 -2.88
N SER A 358 10.33 15.95 -3.60
CA SER A 358 11.03 16.59 -4.72
C SER A 358 12.34 17.24 -4.30
N GLY A 359 13.34 17.08 -5.15
CA GLY A 359 14.56 17.89 -5.17
C GLY A 359 14.46 19.04 -6.19
N ASN A 360 15.59 19.38 -6.80
CA ASN A 360 15.71 20.54 -7.68
C ASN A 360 16.09 20.22 -9.12
N GLN A 361 16.58 19.01 -9.39
CA GLN A 361 17.04 18.60 -10.73
C GLN A 361 15.87 18.22 -11.64
N THR A 362 16.09 18.30 -12.93
CA THR A 362 15.15 17.79 -13.92
C THR A 362 15.52 16.38 -14.36
N GLN A 363 14.54 15.57 -14.78
CA GLN A 363 14.80 14.25 -15.36
C GLN A 363 15.73 14.34 -16.58
N ASP A 364 15.59 15.38 -17.40
CA ASP A 364 16.42 15.61 -18.59
C ASP A 364 17.90 15.84 -18.23
N GLU A 365 18.18 16.60 -17.16
CA GLU A 365 19.55 16.78 -16.62
C GLU A 365 20.14 15.44 -16.16
N MET A 366 19.35 14.60 -15.46
CA MET A 366 19.78 13.26 -15.05
C MET A 366 20.16 12.39 -16.24
N ILE A 367 19.27 12.32 -17.25
CA ILE A 367 19.52 11.51 -18.45
C ILE A 367 20.77 12.00 -19.18
N LYS A 368 20.96 13.31 -19.34
CA LYS A 368 22.14 13.92 -19.98
C LYS A 368 23.45 13.62 -19.24
N SER A 369 23.39 13.39 -17.94
CA SER A 369 24.59 13.08 -17.12
C SER A 369 25.03 11.61 -17.18
N VAL A 370 24.29 10.75 -17.89
CA VAL A 370 24.56 9.31 -17.99
C VAL A 370 25.12 8.96 -19.36
N ASP A 371 26.39 8.56 -19.42
CA ASP A 371 27.02 8.09 -20.68
C ASP A 371 26.46 6.70 -21.07
N LYS A 372 26.36 5.79 -20.10
CA LYS A 372 25.82 4.44 -20.27
C LYS A 372 25.06 4.02 -19.02
N GLY A 373 23.81 3.61 -19.21
CA GLY A 373 22.92 3.21 -18.13
C GLY A 373 21.55 2.81 -18.62
N ILE A 374 20.58 2.78 -17.70
CA ILE A 374 19.18 2.54 -18.02
C ILE A 374 18.26 3.59 -17.40
N PHE A 375 17.15 3.84 -18.07
CA PHE A 375 16.01 4.58 -17.55
C PHE A 375 14.89 3.58 -17.27
N ALA A 376 14.58 3.35 -15.98
CA ALA A 376 13.55 2.42 -15.53
C ALA A 376 12.29 3.21 -15.19
N VAL A 377 11.20 2.95 -15.93
CA VAL A 377 9.95 3.71 -15.88
C VAL A 377 8.90 3.00 -15.01
N SER A 378 8.88 1.67 -15.04
CA SER A 378 7.86 0.90 -14.32
C SER A 378 8.38 -0.47 -13.87
N PHE A 379 7.78 -0.98 -12.79
CA PHE A 379 8.10 -2.28 -12.18
C PHE A 379 6.86 -3.15 -12.06
N GLY A 380 7.03 -4.47 -12.19
CA GLY A 380 5.97 -5.46 -12.02
C GLY A 380 5.74 -5.86 -10.56
N GLY A 381 6.67 -5.58 -9.70
CA GLY A 381 6.69 -5.92 -8.28
C GLY A 381 8.11 -6.13 -7.80
N GLY A 382 8.28 -6.24 -6.49
CA GLY A 382 9.57 -6.46 -5.85
C GLY A 382 9.43 -7.31 -4.60
N GLN A 383 10.58 -7.73 -4.08
CA GLN A 383 10.70 -8.46 -2.82
C GLN A 383 11.89 -7.90 -2.05
N VAL A 384 11.73 -7.86 -0.73
CA VAL A 384 12.80 -7.47 0.19
C VAL A 384 12.98 -8.53 1.29
N ASP A 385 14.22 -8.82 1.62
CA ASP A 385 14.61 -9.45 2.88
C ASP A 385 14.86 -8.36 3.92
N ILE A 386 13.96 -8.19 4.87
CA ILE A 386 13.96 -7.08 5.83
C ILE A 386 15.21 -7.12 6.73
N THR A 387 15.73 -8.31 7.04
CA THR A 387 16.90 -8.51 7.91
C THR A 387 18.18 -8.01 7.25
N SER A 388 18.39 -8.39 5.99
CA SER A 388 19.58 -7.96 5.22
C SER A 388 19.35 -6.68 4.43
N GLY A 389 18.10 -6.26 4.24
CA GLY A 389 17.73 -5.14 3.38
C GLY A 389 17.83 -5.43 1.89
N LYS A 390 18.19 -6.65 1.48
CA LYS A 390 18.36 -7.01 0.06
C LYS A 390 17.03 -7.04 -0.66
N PHE A 391 17.00 -6.44 -1.85
CA PHE A 391 15.81 -6.36 -2.70
C PHE A 391 16.08 -6.80 -4.14
N VAL A 392 15.01 -7.21 -4.82
CA VAL A 392 15.00 -7.53 -6.26
C VAL A 392 13.73 -6.98 -6.89
N PHE A 393 13.87 -6.23 -8.00
CA PHE A 393 12.76 -5.67 -8.78
C PHE A 393 12.87 -6.01 -10.27
N ASN A 394 11.78 -6.45 -10.87
CA ASN A 394 11.71 -6.65 -12.31
C ASN A 394 11.11 -5.41 -12.99
N CYS A 395 11.86 -4.80 -13.91
CA CYS A 395 11.33 -3.72 -14.73
C CYS A 395 10.32 -4.26 -15.73
N THR A 396 9.15 -3.63 -15.79
CA THR A 396 8.12 -3.88 -16.81
C THR A 396 8.22 -2.89 -17.99
N GLU A 397 8.88 -1.75 -17.77
CA GLU A 397 9.23 -0.79 -18.79
C GLU A 397 10.57 -0.14 -18.45
N ALA A 398 11.53 -0.24 -19.34
CA ALA A 398 12.83 0.42 -19.21
C ALA A 398 13.44 0.71 -20.60
N TYR A 399 14.40 1.62 -20.63
CA TYR A 399 15.11 2.04 -21.84
C TYR A 399 16.61 2.09 -21.58
N GLU A 400 17.42 1.85 -22.63
CA GLU A 400 18.85 2.15 -22.57
C GLU A 400 19.07 3.67 -22.50
N ILE A 401 20.10 4.10 -21.79
CA ILE A 401 20.67 5.44 -21.90
C ILE A 401 22.05 5.31 -22.53
N ASN A 402 22.28 6.03 -23.63
CA ASN A 402 23.55 6.07 -24.34
C ASN A 402 23.91 7.53 -24.64
N ASN A 403 25.07 7.99 -24.15
CA ASN A 403 25.58 9.35 -24.37
C ASN A 403 24.56 10.44 -24.08
N GLY A 404 23.91 10.34 -22.88
CA GLY A 404 22.93 11.31 -22.42
C GLY A 404 21.59 11.31 -23.15
N LYS A 405 21.23 10.23 -23.85
CA LYS A 405 19.98 10.12 -24.61
C LYS A 405 19.27 8.80 -24.33
N ILE A 406 17.94 8.84 -24.25
CA ILE A 406 17.10 7.66 -24.19
C ILE A 406 17.20 6.93 -25.53
N GLY A 407 17.54 5.65 -25.46
CA GLY A 407 17.67 4.75 -26.59
C GLY A 407 16.50 3.80 -26.77
N SER A 408 16.79 2.56 -27.17
CA SER A 408 15.78 1.52 -27.41
C SER A 408 15.14 1.07 -26.10
N PRO A 409 13.84 0.67 -26.11
CA PRO A 409 13.24 -0.02 -24.99
C PRO A 409 13.92 -1.37 -24.76
N ILE A 410 14.03 -1.77 -23.49
CA ILE A 410 14.66 -3.02 -23.06
C ILE A 410 13.72 -3.82 -22.17
N LYS A 411 13.85 -5.16 -22.23
CA LYS A 411 13.06 -6.10 -21.42
C LYS A 411 13.95 -7.08 -20.66
N GLY A 412 13.48 -7.49 -19.47
CA GLY A 412 14.18 -8.43 -18.62
C GLY A 412 15.27 -7.77 -17.77
N ALA A 413 15.21 -6.45 -17.58
CA ALA A 413 16.03 -5.77 -16.61
C ALA A 413 15.53 -6.08 -15.20
N THR A 414 16.45 -6.49 -14.32
CA THR A 414 16.18 -6.76 -12.91
C THR A 414 17.10 -5.89 -12.07
N LEU A 415 16.55 -5.05 -11.20
CA LEU A 415 17.32 -4.21 -10.28
C LEU A 415 17.59 -4.96 -8.98
N ILE A 416 18.84 -5.01 -8.55
CA ILE A 416 19.29 -5.74 -7.37
C ILE A 416 20.13 -4.82 -6.51
N GLY A 417 19.83 -4.78 -5.20
CA GLY A 417 20.56 -3.94 -4.25
C GLY A 417 20.19 -4.25 -2.81
N ASP A 418 20.57 -3.37 -1.92
CA ASP A 418 20.15 -3.38 -0.52
C ASP A 418 19.76 -1.97 -0.04
N GLY A 419 18.76 -1.92 0.86
CA GLY A 419 18.18 -0.67 1.34
C GLY A 419 19.18 0.30 1.97
N PRO A 420 20.01 -0.14 2.94
CA PRO A 420 20.97 0.74 3.61
C PRO A 420 22.02 1.36 2.69
N SER A 421 22.34 0.71 1.57
CA SER A 421 23.37 1.19 0.63
C SER A 421 22.77 2.01 -0.50
N ILE A 422 21.63 1.59 -1.07
CA ILE A 422 21.13 2.15 -2.32
C ILE A 422 20.78 3.64 -2.26
N LEU A 423 20.23 4.12 -1.13
CA LEU A 423 19.91 5.53 -0.97
C LEU A 423 21.15 6.42 -0.81
N LYS A 424 22.31 5.84 -0.51
CA LYS A 424 23.61 6.56 -0.48
C LYS A 424 24.18 6.76 -1.87
N GLU A 425 23.73 5.97 -2.84
CA GLU A 425 24.10 6.07 -4.25
C GLU A 425 23.20 7.04 -5.04
N VAL A 426 22.16 7.62 -4.42
CA VAL A 426 21.34 8.65 -5.04
C VAL A 426 22.13 9.93 -5.18
N SER A 427 22.47 10.33 -6.39
CA SER A 427 23.25 11.53 -6.68
C SER A 427 22.40 12.72 -7.15
N MET A 428 21.19 12.47 -7.67
CA MET A 428 20.28 13.53 -8.10
C MET A 428 18.84 13.17 -7.70
N VAL A 429 18.08 14.18 -7.25
CA VAL A 429 16.65 14.07 -6.91
C VAL A 429 15.87 15.08 -7.73
N GLY A 430 14.88 14.61 -8.47
CA GLY A 430 14.08 15.39 -9.43
C GLY A 430 13.06 16.33 -8.79
N ASN A 431 12.54 17.24 -9.61
CA ASN A 431 11.49 18.18 -9.24
C ASN A 431 10.10 17.75 -9.75
N ASP A 432 9.99 16.56 -10.31
CA ASP A 432 8.85 15.99 -11.04
C ASP A 432 8.10 14.92 -10.24
N MET A 433 8.00 15.05 -8.91
CA MET A 433 7.33 14.08 -8.04
C MET A 433 5.92 13.75 -8.55
N MET A 434 5.65 12.46 -8.68
CA MET A 434 4.33 11.92 -9.03
C MET A 434 3.90 10.88 -8.00
N MET A 435 2.59 10.79 -7.79
CA MET A 435 1.97 9.69 -7.04
C MET A 435 1.83 8.48 -7.96
N ASP A 436 1.85 7.28 -7.37
CA ASP A 436 1.45 6.06 -8.07
C ASP A 436 -0.02 6.11 -8.52
N PRO A 437 -0.47 5.26 -9.45
CA PRO A 437 -1.86 5.26 -9.91
C PRO A 437 -2.88 4.73 -8.86
N GLY A 438 -2.47 4.39 -7.64
CA GLY A 438 -3.36 3.95 -6.56
C GLY A 438 -3.70 2.46 -6.59
N ILE A 439 -2.75 1.61 -6.97
CA ILE A 439 -2.96 0.16 -7.10
C ILE A 439 -2.21 -0.68 -6.07
N GLY A 440 -1.37 -0.08 -5.23
CA GLY A 440 -0.46 -0.76 -4.32
C GLY A 440 -1.18 -1.58 -3.23
N THR A 441 -0.65 -2.75 -2.94
CA THR A 441 -1.01 -3.59 -1.80
C THR A 441 0.26 -4.10 -1.16
N CYS A 442 0.41 -3.86 0.14
CA CYS A 442 1.57 -4.26 0.92
C CYS A 442 1.28 -5.56 1.67
N GLY A 443 2.18 -6.53 1.58
CA GLY A 443 2.11 -7.81 2.31
C GLY A 443 3.06 -7.85 3.50
N LYS A 444 2.58 -8.26 4.69
CA LYS A 444 3.42 -8.54 5.88
C LYS A 444 2.72 -9.55 6.77
N ALA A 445 3.44 -10.57 7.20
CA ALA A 445 2.91 -11.62 8.10
C ALA A 445 1.58 -12.24 7.61
N GLY A 446 1.45 -12.47 6.29
CA GLY A 446 0.25 -13.04 5.68
C GLY A 446 -0.93 -12.06 5.56
N GLN A 447 -0.74 -10.79 5.86
CA GLN A 447 -1.77 -9.74 5.80
C GLN A 447 -1.50 -8.77 4.64
N GLY A 448 -2.54 -8.47 3.83
CA GLY A 448 -2.52 -7.47 2.77
C GLY A 448 -3.19 -6.16 3.19
N VAL A 449 -2.54 -5.01 3.02
CA VAL A 449 -3.14 -3.70 3.27
C VAL A 449 -2.95 -2.76 2.08
N PRO A 450 -3.95 -1.89 1.76
CA PRO A 450 -3.82 -0.91 0.70
C PRO A 450 -2.73 0.12 1.03
N VAL A 451 -1.86 0.43 0.07
CA VAL A 451 -0.80 1.43 0.21
C VAL A 451 -0.68 2.29 -1.04
N GLY A 452 -0.03 3.43 -0.90
CA GLY A 452 0.41 4.27 -2.01
C GLY A 452 1.91 4.53 -1.92
N VAL A 453 2.49 4.93 -3.04
CA VAL A 453 3.88 5.36 -3.13
C VAL A 453 4.01 6.61 -4.00
N ALA A 454 5.09 7.38 -3.81
CA ALA A 454 5.42 8.49 -4.69
C ALA A 454 6.91 8.76 -4.69
N GLN A 455 7.42 9.22 -5.82
CA GLN A 455 8.77 9.76 -5.92
C GLN A 455 8.88 10.71 -7.12
N PRO A 456 9.86 11.62 -7.12
CA PRO A 456 10.37 12.26 -8.33
C PRO A 456 11.27 11.29 -9.10
N SER A 457 11.73 11.70 -10.27
CA SER A 457 12.87 11.04 -10.91
C SER A 457 14.09 11.06 -10.00
N ILE A 458 14.85 9.97 -9.96
CA ILE A 458 16.11 9.91 -9.22
C ILE A 458 17.21 9.26 -10.05
N LEU A 459 18.44 9.76 -9.90
CA LEU A 459 19.64 9.13 -10.46
C LEU A 459 20.37 8.36 -9.35
N ILE A 460 20.60 7.09 -9.60
CA ILE A 460 21.39 6.18 -8.76
C ILE A 460 22.69 5.89 -9.52
N ASP A 461 23.81 6.27 -8.95
CA ASP A 461 25.11 6.19 -9.63
C ASP A 461 25.60 4.75 -9.79
N LYS A 462 25.20 3.86 -8.89
CA LYS A 462 25.68 2.50 -8.85
C LYS A 462 24.58 1.52 -8.45
N MET A 463 24.11 0.70 -9.40
CA MET A 463 23.13 -0.34 -9.16
C MET A 463 23.44 -1.58 -9.97
N THR A 464 23.25 -2.75 -9.39
CA THR A 464 23.36 -4.01 -10.12
C THR A 464 22.09 -4.23 -10.95
N VAL A 465 22.28 -4.38 -12.25
CA VAL A 465 21.22 -4.72 -13.21
C VAL A 465 21.46 -6.14 -13.70
N GLY A 466 20.51 -7.04 -13.40
CA GLY A 466 20.41 -8.35 -14.05
C GLY A 466 19.78 -8.14 -15.44
N GLY A 467 20.32 -8.81 -16.45
CA GLY A 467 19.84 -8.69 -17.82
C GLY A 467 19.70 -10.04 -18.49
N THR A 468 19.10 -10.02 -19.69
CA THR A 468 18.91 -11.21 -20.55
C THR A 468 19.76 -11.18 -21.81
N LYS A 469 20.58 -10.14 -21.97
CA LYS A 469 21.55 -10.06 -23.10
C LYS A 469 22.76 -10.96 -22.76
N LEU A 470 22.90 -12.03 -23.50
CA LEU A 470 24.07 -12.93 -23.50
C LEU A 470 25.27 -12.30 -24.18
#